data_b508c353988bc44bdd35a5f6a4f6d1a5
#
_entry.id   b508c353988bc44bdd35a5f6a4f6d1a5
#
_cell.length_a   1.000
_cell.length_b   1.000
_cell.length_c   1.000
_cell.angle_alpha   90.00
_cell.angle_beta   90.00
_cell.angle_gamma   90.00
#
_symmetry.space_group_name_H-M   'P 1'
#
loop_
_entity.id
_entity.type
_entity.pdbx_description
1 polymer ?
#
loop_
_entity_poly.entity_id
_entity_poly.type
_entity_poly.pdbx_seq_one_letter_code
_entity_poly.pdbx_strand_id
1 'polypeptide(L)'
;GEMTPLPTLGGTHGFATGTNNLGQTVGWAENNVHDPTCVEPQELQFRAIVWGPGDDPQVRQLRPLPGTGDTVTAATALNDFGQVVGISGICDQAVGRLSAIHSVLWEHGRPIDIGDLGGVAWNTPMAINQRGDVVGFANASAADGANFNPRAFLWIRGQGIRNLGAVPGDLTSQATGINEWRQIVGQSCDVNDNCRGFLWRNGEMTDLNDLVVGDYDDLITTANDIDDFGRITGQAFDADTGQFFAFVAKPVLG
;
A
#
# COMPACT_ATOMS: atom_id res chain seq x y z
N GLY A 1 0.84 -20.24 -20.04
CA GLY A 1 -0.12 -20.13 -18.92
C GLY A 1 -1.47 -19.67 -19.46
N GLU A 2 -2.52 -20.04 -18.79
CA GLU A 2 -3.88 -19.58 -19.07
C GLU A 2 -4.19 -18.35 -18.21
N MET A 3 -4.91 -17.38 -18.75
CA MET A 3 -5.31 -16.17 -18.06
C MET A 3 -6.84 -16.17 -17.90
N THR A 4 -7.30 -16.13 -16.65
CA THR A 4 -8.73 -16.11 -16.32
C THR A 4 -9.14 -14.71 -15.87
N PRO A 5 -10.13 -14.07 -16.50
CA PRO A 5 -10.67 -12.81 -16.03
C PRO A 5 -11.36 -12.97 -14.68
N LEU A 6 -11.14 -12.02 -13.76
CA LEU A 6 -11.84 -12.00 -12.48
C LEU A 6 -13.17 -11.21 -12.60
N PRO A 7 -14.27 -11.71 -12.05
CA PRO A 7 -15.57 -11.05 -12.16
C PRO A 7 -15.63 -9.75 -11.35
N THR A 8 -16.36 -8.76 -11.89
CA THR A 8 -16.73 -7.53 -11.16
C THR A 8 -17.98 -7.76 -10.31
N LEU A 9 -18.48 -6.70 -9.67
CA LEU A 9 -19.72 -6.69 -8.91
C LEU A 9 -20.93 -6.16 -9.74
N GLY A 10 -20.82 -6.23 -11.07
CA GLY A 10 -21.82 -5.74 -12.01
C GLY A 10 -21.47 -4.41 -12.68
N GLY A 11 -20.39 -3.75 -12.27
CA GLY A 11 -19.80 -2.62 -12.96
C GLY A 11 -18.79 -3.05 -14.03
N THR A 12 -18.08 -2.08 -14.61
CA THR A 12 -17.24 -2.27 -15.80
C THR A 12 -15.76 -2.41 -15.50
N HIS A 13 -15.31 -1.95 -14.32
CA HIS A 13 -13.89 -1.92 -13.97
C HIS A 13 -13.58 -2.77 -12.73
N GLY A 14 -12.38 -3.34 -12.72
CA GLY A 14 -11.83 -4.05 -11.57
C GLY A 14 -10.31 -4.12 -11.66
N PHE A 15 -9.66 -4.21 -10.52
CA PHE A 15 -8.21 -4.25 -10.41
C PHE A 15 -7.79 -5.21 -9.29
N ALA A 16 -6.90 -6.15 -9.60
CA ALA A 16 -6.31 -7.05 -8.62
C ALA A 16 -4.99 -6.47 -8.11
N THR A 17 -4.81 -6.44 -6.79
CA THR A 17 -3.67 -5.82 -6.12
C THR A 17 -2.72 -6.83 -5.48
N GLY A 18 -3.21 -7.99 -5.08
CA GLY A 18 -2.39 -8.98 -4.41
C GLY A 18 -3.00 -10.37 -4.41
N THR A 19 -2.15 -11.36 -4.15
CA THR A 19 -2.54 -12.77 -3.98
C THR A 19 -1.78 -13.38 -2.82
N ASN A 20 -2.34 -14.45 -2.21
CA ASN A 20 -1.69 -15.20 -1.14
C ASN A 20 -1.36 -16.64 -1.58
N ASN A 21 -0.67 -17.38 -0.71
CA ASN A 21 -0.27 -18.78 -0.97
C ASN A 21 -1.47 -19.76 -1.01
N LEU A 22 -2.65 -19.32 -0.60
CA LEU A 22 -3.89 -20.12 -0.66
C LEU A 22 -4.68 -19.90 -1.96
N GLY A 23 -4.12 -19.13 -2.91
CA GLY A 23 -4.74 -18.82 -4.19
C GLY A 23 -5.89 -17.81 -4.11
N GLN A 24 -6.02 -17.10 -2.99
CA GLN A 24 -6.96 -15.98 -2.90
C GLN A 24 -6.32 -14.74 -3.52
N THR A 25 -7.13 -13.96 -4.22
CA THR A 25 -6.74 -12.67 -4.82
C THR A 25 -7.57 -11.56 -4.19
N VAL A 26 -6.97 -10.39 -3.98
CA VAL A 26 -7.69 -9.20 -3.51
C VAL A 26 -7.52 -8.04 -4.47
N GLY A 27 -8.38 -7.07 -4.32
CA GLY A 27 -8.40 -5.85 -5.10
C GLY A 27 -9.70 -5.09 -4.92
N TRP A 28 -10.15 -4.46 -5.98
CA TRP A 28 -11.43 -3.78 -6.00
C TRP A 28 -12.15 -4.01 -7.32
N ALA A 29 -13.48 -3.89 -7.30
CA ALA A 29 -14.28 -3.88 -8.50
C ALA A 29 -15.50 -2.99 -8.32
N GLU A 30 -15.95 -2.40 -9.42
CA GLU A 30 -17.16 -1.63 -9.48
C GLU A 30 -18.41 -2.51 -9.34
N ASN A 31 -19.40 -1.97 -8.67
CA ASN A 31 -20.77 -2.45 -8.71
C ASN A 31 -21.60 -1.60 -9.70
N ASN A 32 -22.90 -1.82 -9.79
CA ASN A 32 -23.79 -1.07 -10.69
C ASN A 32 -24.47 0.14 -10.01
N VAL A 33 -23.94 0.61 -8.89
CA VAL A 33 -24.50 1.73 -8.13
C VAL A 33 -23.81 3.02 -8.51
N HIS A 34 -24.57 3.99 -9.04
CA HIS A 34 -24.09 5.36 -9.19
C HIS A 34 -23.95 6.01 -7.82
N ASP A 35 -22.80 6.60 -7.57
CA ASP A 35 -22.50 7.26 -6.30
C ASP A 35 -22.31 8.76 -6.55
N PRO A 36 -23.12 9.63 -5.91
CA PRO A 36 -23.03 11.07 -6.11
C PRO A 36 -21.72 11.70 -5.58
N THR A 37 -20.92 10.93 -4.84
CA THR A 37 -19.60 11.37 -4.38
C THR A 37 -18.49 11.04 -5.37
N CYS A 38 -18.78 10.31 -6.44
CA CYS A 38 -17.83 10.08 -7.53
C CYS A 38 -17.60 11.37 -8.32
N VAL A 39 -16.36 11.54 -8.80
CA VAL A 39 -15.96 12.64 -9.67
C VAL A 39 -15.47 12.06 -10.99
N GLU A 40 -15.98 12.58 -12.10
CA GLU A 40 -15.63 12.08 -13.44
C GLU A 40 -14.10 11.93 -13.65
N PRO A 41 -13.65 10.85 -14.28
CA PRO A 41 -14.42 9.85 -15.04
C PRO A 41 -15.02 8.71 -14.19
N GLN A 42 -14.89 8.72 -12.87
CA GLN A 42 -15.49 7.72 -11.99
C GLN A 42 -16.98 8.03 -11.78
N GLU A 43 -17.86 7.06 -12.00
CA GLU A 43 -19.30 7.20 -11.82
C GLU A 43 -19.89 6.15 -10.88
N LEU A 44 -19.33 4.94 -10.90
CA LEU A 44 -19.82 3.80 -10.15
C LEU A 44 -19.05 3.59 -8.85
N GLN A 45 -19.75 3.15 -7.83
CA GLN A 45 -19.12 2.68 -6.60
C GLN A 45 -18.18 1.52 -6.89
N PHE A 46 -17.05 1.49 -6.22
CA PHE A 46 -16.17 0.33 -6.16
C PHE A 46 -16.08 -0.24 -4.74
N ARG A 47 -15.84 -1.54 -4.66
CA ARG A 47 -15.74 -2.28 -3.40
C ARG A 47 -14.49 -3.14 -3.39
N ALA A 48 -13.84 -3.19 -2.24
CA ALA A 48 -12.82 -4.18 -1.97
C ALA A 48 -13.41 -5.59 -2.10
N ILE A 49 -12.69 -6.46 -2.78
CA ILE A 49 -13.09 -7.83 -3.07
C ILE A 49 -11.99 -8.81 -2.67
N VAL A 50 -12.41 -9.97 -2.22
CA VAL A 50 -11.62 -11.19 -2.20
C VAL A 50 -12.22 -12.15 -3.22
N TRP A 51 -11.45 -12.49 -4.25
CA TRP A 51 -11.76 -13.60 -5.14
C TRP A 51 -11.15 -14.88 -4.56
N GLY A 52 -11.94 -15.93 -4.49
CA GLY A 52 -11.51 -17.26 -4.07
C GLY A 52 -10.57 -17.92 -5.09
N PRO A 53 -9.96 -19.07 -4.73
CA PRO A 53 -9.12 -19.82 -5.65
C PRO A 53 -9.94 -20.50 -6.76
N GLY A 54 -9.27 -20.78 -7.90
CA GLY A 54 -9.81 -21.54 -9.02
C GLY A 54 -10.40 -20.69 -10.14
N ASP A 55 -10.91 -21.38 -11.16
CA ASP A 55 -11.34 -20.77 -12.44
C ASP A 55 -12.74 -20.12 -12.34
N ASP A 56 -13.54 -20.45 -11.32
CA ASP A 56 -14.82 -19.81 -10.98
C ASP A 56 -14.75 -19.30 -9.54
N PRO A 57 -14.02 -18.21 -9.29
CA PRO A 57 -13.73 -17.76 -7.94
C PRO A 57 -14.98 -17.24 -7.24
N GLN A 58 -15.20 -17.71 -6.02
CA GLN A 58 -16.22 -17.12 -5.15
C GLN A 58 -15.84 -15.68 -4.84
N VAL A 59 -16.77 -14.76 -5.06
CA VAL A 59 -16.57 -13.32 -4.84
C VAL A 59 -17.07 -12.94 -3.45
N ARG A 60 -16.20 -12.39 -2.62
CA ARG A 60 -16.56 -11.86 -1.31
C ARG A 60 -16.26 -10.38 -1.24
N GLN A 61 -17.30 -9.59 -1.17
CA GLN A 61 -17.23 -8.14 -1.00
C GLN A 61 -16.86 -7.78 0.44
N LEU A 62 -15.97 -6.80 0.60
CA LEU A 62 -15.55 -6.23 1.88
C LEU A 62 -16.25 -4.86 2.09
N ARG A 63 -16.91 -4.72 3.24
CA ARG A 63 -17.76 -3.57 3.53
C ARG A 63 -16.95 -2.37 4.00
N PRO A 64 -17.43 -1.13 3.75
CA PRO A 64 -16.89 0.07 4.35
C PRO A 64 -16.95 0.04 5.88
N LEU A 65 -16.21 0.95 6.52
CA LEU A 65 -16.32 1.19 7.95
C LEU A 65 -17.75 1.64 8.31
N PRO A 66 -18.38 1.01 9.31
CA PRO A 66 -19.73 1.37 9.69
C PRO A 66 -19.76 2.70 10.46
N GLY A 67 -20.76 3.55 10.16
CA GLY A 67 -21.00 4.80 10.91
C GLY A 67 -20.18 6.00 10.47
N THR A 68 -19.31 5.85 9.47
CA THR A 68 -18.44 6.94 8.95
C THR A 68 -19.08 7.70 7.78
N GLY A 69 -20.03 7.09 7.08
CA GLY A 69 -20.56 7.63 5.83
C GLY A 69 -19.77 7.19 4.60
N ASP A 70 -18.79 6.30 4.75
CA ASP A 70 -17.99 5.77 3.65
C ASP A 70 -18.85 4.97 2.66
N THR A 71 -18.64 5.19 1.39
CA THR A 71 -19.39 4.57 0.30
C THR A 71 -18.55 3.63 -0.56
N VAL A 72 -17.23 3.72 -0.50
CA VAL A 72 -16.32 2.89 -1.30
C VAL A 72 -15.25 2.23 -0.45
N THR A 73 -14.69 1.14 -0.99
CA THR A 73 -13.53 0.44 -0.41
C THR A 73 -12.64 -0.14 -1.51
N ALA A 74 -11.33 -0.22 -1.27
CA ALA A 74 -10.41 -0.95 -2.12
C ALA A 74 -9.41 -1.72 -1.25
N ALA A 75 -9.15 -2.98 -1.59
CA ALA A 75 -8.12 -3.78 -0.93
C ALA A 75 -6.78 -3.55 -1.61
N THR A 76 -5.69 -3.53 -0.83
CA THR A 76 -4.32 -3.35 -1.32
C THR A 76 -3.48 -4.61 -1.15
N ALA A 77 -3.63 -5.31 -0.03
CA ALA A 77 -2.86 -6.53 0.25
C ALA A 77 -3.63 -7.51 1.14
N LEU A 78 -3.16 -8.76 1.18
CA LEU A 78 -3.68 -9.79 2.08
C LEU A 78 -2.55 -10.73 2.54
N ASN A 79 -2.76 -11.38 3.68
CA ASN A 79 -1.89 -12.46 4.15
C ASN A 79 -2.57 -13.85 4.05
N ASP A 80 -1.84 -14.92 4.40
CA ASP A 80 -2.35 -16.29 4.34
C ASP A 80 -3.40 -16.61 5.42
N PHE A 81 -3.54 -15.77 6.45
CA PHE A 81 -4.61 -15.88 7.45
C PHE A 81 -5.94 -15.25 7.00
N GLY A 82 -5.99 -14.73 5.76
CA GLY A 82 -7.17 -14.08 5.19
C GLY A 82 -7.48 -12.71 5.78
N GLN A 83 -6.49 -12.10 6.44
CA GLN A 83 -6.53 -10.69 6.80
C GLN A 83 -6.25 -9.86 5.55
N VAL A 84 -7.07 -8.88 5.29
CA VAL A 84 -6.99 -8.00 4.12
C VAL A 84 -6.84 -6.56 4.60
N VAL A 85 -5.97 -5.80 4.00
CA VAL A 85 -5.82 -4.36 4.27
C VAL A 85 -6.19 -3.54 3.05
N GLY A 86 -6.56 -2.29 3.30
CA GLY A 86 -6.93 -1.35 2.25
C GLY A 86 -7.61 -0.11 2.79
N ILE A 87 -8.38 0.53 1.97
CA ILE A 87 -8.97 1.85 2.22
C ILE A 87 -10.50 1.80 2.29
N SER A 88 -11.06 2.76 3.03
CA SER A 88 -12.50 3.05 3.09
C SER A 88 -12.71 4.56 3.06
N GLY A 89 -13.67 5.03 2.28
CA GLY A 89 -13.97 6.44 2.13
C GLY A 89 -15.13 6.72 1.18
N ILE A 90 -15.13 7.91 0.59
CA ILE A 90 -16.11 8.30 -0.44
C ILE A 90 -15.49 8.13 -1.84
N CYS A 91 -16.33 8.10 -2.88
CA CYS A 91 -15.91 7.67 -4.21
C CYS A 91 -14.77 8.52 -4.82
N ASP A 92 -14.90 9.84 -4.88
CA ASP A 92 -13.89 10.74 -5.48
C ASP A 92 -13.49 10.31 -6.91
N GLN A 93 -12.25 10.55 -7.31
CA GLN A 93 -11.67 10.09 -8.59
C GLN A 93 -11.00 8.73 -8.41
N ALA A 94 -11.75 7.64 -8.53
CA ALA A 94 -11.23 6.28 -8.35
C ALA A 94 -10.55 6.06 -6.97
N VAL A 95 -9.54 5.21 -6.91
CA VAL A 95 -8.77 4.93 -5.69
C VAL A 95 -7.78 6.06 -5.46
N GLY A 96 -8.17 7.05 -4.69
CA GLY A 96 -7.38 8.27 -4.49
C GLY A 96 -7.59 8.91 -3.11
N ARG A 97 -7.52 10.23 -3.11
CA ARG A 97 -7.50 11.06 -1.90
C ARG A 97 -8.67 10.80 -0.93
N LEU A 98 -9.91 11.02 -1.39
CA LEU A 98 -11.08 10.91 -0.51
C LEU A 98 -11.65 9.49 -0.44
N SER A 99 -11.23 8.58 -1.29
CA SER A 99 -11.49 7.15 -1.12
C SER A 99 -10.59 6.52 -0.07
N ALA A 100 -9.47 7.17 0.28
CA ALA A 100 -8.53 6.78 1.32
C ALA A 100 -8.67 7.68 2.59
N ILE A 101 -9.89 7.91 3.08
CA ILE A 101 -10.13 8.61 4.34
C ILE A 101 -9.68 7.74 5.52
N HIS A 102 -9.99 6.44 5.49
CA HIS A 102 -9.66 5.50 6.54
C HIS A 102 -8.79 4.37 6.03
N SER A 103 -7.76 4.03 6.80
CA SER A 103 -6.99 2.78 6.68
C SER A 103 -7.75 1.65 7.36
N VAL A 104 -7.99 0.54 6.66
CA VAL A 104 -8.82 -0.56 7.18
C VAL A 104 -8.12 -1.90 7.12
N LEU A 105 -8.27 -2.67 8.18
CA LEU A 105 -8.00 -4.11 8.22
C LEU A 105 -9.33 -4.87 8.25
N TRP A 106 -9.59 -5.72 7.27
CA TRP A 106 -10.70 -6.67 7.31
C TRP A 106 -10.21 -8.01 7.86
N GLU A 107 -10.81 -8.41 8.97
CA GLU A 107 -10.58 -9.70 9.60
C GLU A 107 -11.89 -10.46 9.71
N HIS A 108 -11.95 -11.66 9.15
CA HIS A 108 -13.18 -12.44 9.03
C HIS A 108 -14.35 -11.64 8.39
N GLY A 109 -14.01 -10.76 7.44
CA GLY A 109 -14.96 -9.88 6.75
C GLY A 109 -15.45 -8.67 7.56
N ARG A 110 -14.93 -8.45 8.77
CA ARG A 110 -15.25 -7.29 9.62
C ARG A 110 -14.20 -6.22 9.44
N PRO A 111 -14.59 -4.98 9.09
CA PRO A 111 -13.65 -3.87 9.00
C PRO A 111 -13.25 -3.37 10.39
N ILE A 112 -11.97 -3.08 10.54
CA ILE A 112 -11.34 -2.50 11.73
C ILE A 112 -10.59 -1.27 11.25
N ASP A 113 -10.90 -0.12 11.81
CA ASP A 113 -10.13 1.10 11.59
C ASP A 113 -8.77 0.95 12.28
N ILE A 114 -7.69 1.07 11.51
CA ILE A 114 -6.34 1.00 12.05
C ILE A 114 -5.74 2.37 12.38
N GLY A 115 -6.52 3.44 12.15
CA GLY A 115 -6.16 4.82 12.46
C GLY A 115 -5.37 5.51 11.35
N ASP A 116 -4.93 6.72 11.68
CA ASP A 116 -4.20 7.63 10.81
C ASP A 116 -3.04 8.33 11.56
N LEU A 117 -2.32 9.21 10.88
CA LEU A 117 -1.26 10.04 11.47
C LEU A 117 -1.70 11.50 11.73
N GLY A 118 -3.01 11.76 11.74
CA GLY A 118 -3.61 13.08 11.96
C GLY A 118 -4.12 13.75 10.68
N GLY A 119 -3.83 13.20 9.50
CA GLY A 119 -4.35 13.67 8.23
C GLY A 119 -5.72 13.12 7.90
N VAL A 120 -6.53 13.91 7.19
CA VAL A 120 -7.94 13.57 6.89
C VAL A 120 -8.14 12.72 5.62
N ALA A 121 -7.08 12.45 4.88
CA ALA A 121 -7.10 11.72 3.62
C ALA A 121 -5.71 11.12 3.32
N TRP A 122 -5.62 10.31 2.25
CA TRP A 122 -4.40 9.62 1.85
C TRP A 122 -3.90 8.60 2.88
N ASN A 123 -4.81 8.00 3.65
CA ASN A 123 -4.51 6.97 4.63
C ASN A 123 -4.55 5.60 3.94
N THR A 124 -3.40 5.12 3.47
CA THR A 124 -3.34 3.96 2.57
C THR A 124 -2.39 2.89 3.12
N PRO A 125 -2.91 1.76 3.63
CA PRO A 125 -2.10 0.58 3.89
C PRO A 125 -1.66 -0.05 2.57
N MET A 126 -0.41 -0.50 2.49
CA MET A 126 0.19 -1.05 1.27
C MET A 126 0.54 -2.53 1.38
N ALA A 127 1.00 -2.97 2.56
CA ALA A 127 1.40 -4.36 2.77
C ALA A 127 1.05 -4.84 4.18
N ILE A 128 0.92 -6.15 4.31
CA ILE A 128 0.65 -6.85 5.58
C ILE A 128 1.49 -8.14 5.63
N ASN A 129 2.20 -8.38 6.74
CA ASN A 129 2.92 -9.64 6.93
C ASN A 129 2.03 -10.73 7.58
N GLN A 130 2.59 -11.93 7.79
CA GLN A 130 1.84 -13.05 8.39
C GLN A 130 1.55 -12.84 9.89
N ARG A 131 2.23 -11.90 10.56
CA ARG A 131 1.92 -11.50 11.94
C ARG A 131 0.73 -10.56 12.03
N GLY A 132 0.26 -10.03 10.89
CA GLY A 132 -0.77 -9.01 10.81
C GLY A 132 -0.25 -7.59 11.10
N ASP A 133 1.08 -7.37 11.04
CA ASP A 133 1.66 -6.03 11.05
C ASP A 133 1.43 -5.38 9.69
N VAL A 134 0.99 -4.13 9.67
CA VAL A 134 0.58 -3.39 8.47
C VAL A 134 1.47 -2.20 8.25
N VAL A 135 1.91 -1.99 7.02
CA VAL A 135 2.64 -0.79 6.62
C VAL A 135 1.96 -0.08 5.46
N GLY A 136 2.25 1.19 5.32
CA GLY A 136 1.72 2.02 4.26
C GLY A 136 2.15 3.47 4.45
N PHE A 137 1.29 4.37 4.01
CA PHE A 137 1.51 5.80 4.18
C PHE A 137 0.22 6.52 4.58
N ALA A 138 0.37 7.63 5.30
CA ALA A 138 -0.72 8.49 5.71
C ALA A 138 -0.24 9.93 5.81
N ASN A 139 -1.09 10.90 5.51
CA ASN A 139 -0.79 12.28 5.80
C ASN A 139 -0.67 12.50 7.31
N ALA A 140 0.37 13.21 7.73
CA ALA A 140 0.72 13.37 9.14
C ALA A 140 0.10 14.61 9.80
N SER A 141 -0.69 15.40 9.07
CA SER A 141 -1.30 16.63 9.55
C SER A 141 -2.67 16.86 8.93
N ALA A 142 -3.64 17.28 9.75
CA ALA A 142 -4.96 17.68 9.27
C ALA A 142 -4.91 18.88 8.30
N ALA A 143 -3.87 19.72 8.37
CA ALA A 143 -3.65 20.82 7.45
C ALA A 143 -3.29 20.34 6.04
N ASP A 144 -2.78 19.12 5.90
CA ASP A 144 -2.37 18.53 4.61
C ASP A 144 -3.52 17.83 3.87
N GLY A 145 -4.76 17.99 4.31
CA GLY A 145 -5.92 17.30 3.72
C GLY A 145 -6.12 17.52 2.21
N ALA A 146 -5.60 18.62 1.65
CA ALA A 146 -5.62 18.90 0.22
C ALA A 146 -4.31 18.52 -0.49
N ASN A 147 -3.20 18.46 0.23
CA ASN A 147 -1.87 18.19 -0.29
C ASN A 147 -1.44 16.78 0.05
N PHE A 148 -0.71 16.15 -0.86
CA PHE A 148 -0.09 14.86 -0.63
C PHE A 148 1.25 15.08 0.10
N ASN A 149 1.26 14.89 1.40
CA ASN A 149 2.45 15.02 2.26
C ASN A 149 2.53 13.84 3.23
N PRO A 150 2.71 12.62 2.69
CA PRO A 150 2.60 11.40 3.48
C PRO A 150 3.83 11.13 4.33
N ARG A 151 3.61 10.33 5.37
CA ARG A 151 4.64 9.62 6.14
C ARG A 151 4.39 8.14 6.11
N ALA A 152 5.44 7.38 5.97
CA ALA A 152 5.41 5.93 6.15
C ALA A 152 4.95 5.59 7.56
N PHE A 153 4.10 4.57 7.69
CA PHE A 153 3.65 4.09 8.99
C PHE A 153 3.85 2.58 9.14
N LEU A 154 3.90 2.17 10.40
CA LEU A 154 3.74 0.79 10.85
C LEU A 154 2.59 0.74 11.85
N TRP A 155 1.62 -0.15 11.61
CA TRP A 155 0.59 -0.48 12.58
C TRP A 155 0.82 -1.88 13.13
N ILE A 156 0.70 -2.02 14.44
CA ILE A 156 0.80 -3.28 15.17
C ILE A 156 -0.44 -3.42 16.04
N ARG A 157 -1.09 -4.57 16.00
CA ARG A 157 -2.26 -4.85 16.82
C ARG A 157 -1.97 -4.60 18.31
N GLY A 158 -2.82 -3.79 18.95
CA GLY A 158 -2.68 -3.43 20.36
C GLY A 158 -1.65 -2.35 20.66
N GLN A 159 -0.84 -1.95 19.70
CA GLN A 159 0.09 -0.81 19.82
C GLN A 159 -0.37 0.42 19.01
N GLY A 160 -1.25 0.19 18.00
CA GLY A 160 -1.74 1.24 17.12
C GLY A 160 -0.77 1.60 15.99
N ILE A 161 -1.06 2.72 15.33
CA ILE A 161 -0.28 3.26 14.22
C ILE A 161 0.92 4.09 14.73
N ARG A 162 2.06 3.94 14.07
CA ARG A 162 3.30 4.65 14.38
C ARG A 162 3.86 5.28 13.11
N ASN A 163 4.17 6.57 13.17
CA ASN A 163 4.94 7.26 12.14
C ASN A 163 6.40 6.76 12.13
N LEU A 164 6.90 6.34 10.98
CA LEU A 164 8.27 5.87 10.80
C LEU A 164 9.26 6.99 10.48
N GLY A 165 8.77 8.21 10.23
CA GLY A 165 9.58 9.34 9.78
C GLY A 165 9.88 9.29 8.28
N ALA A 166 10.97 9.94 7.90
CA ALA A 166 11.55 9.94 6.56
C ALA A 166 13.08 9.82 6.69
N VAL A 167 13.78 9.55 5.60
CA VAL A 167 15.25 9.62 5.57
C VAL A 167 15.69 11.03 5.98
N PRO A 168 16.75 11.20 6.76
CA PRO A 168 17.21 12.52 7.19
C PRO A 168 17.37 13.50 6.03
N GLY A 169 16.66 14.63 6.09
CA GLY A 169 16.63 15.65 5.04
C GLY A 169 15.42 15.56 4.11
N ASP A 170 14.69 14.45 4.13
CA ASP A 170 13.49 14.27 3.30
C ASP A 170 12.21 14.77 3.97
N LEU A 171 11.24 15.13 3.13
CA LEU A 171 9.96 15.67 3.55
C LEU A 171 8.87 14.61 3.64
N THR A 172 8.85 13.66 2.71
CA THR A 172 7.79 12.64 2.61
C THR A 172 8.36 11.23 2.65
N SER A 173 7.53 10.24 3.00
CA SER A 173 7.89 8.83 2.92
C SER A 173 6.66 7.95 2.73
N GLN A 174 6.83 6.81 2.06
CA GLN A 174 5.79 5.82 1.80
C GLN A 174 6.40 4.43 1.98
N ALA A 175 5.85 3.61 2.86
CA ALA A 175 6.23 2.20 2.99
C ALA A 175 5.42 1.35 2.02
N THR A 176 6.08 0.45 1.30
CA THR A 176 5.51 -0.38 0.24
C THR A 176 5.56 -1.87 0.55
N GLY A 177 6.56 -2.31 1.34
CA GLY A 177 6.76 -3.71 1.69
C GLY A 177 7.21 -3.92 3.13
N ILE A 178 6.86 -5.08 3.70
CA ILE A 178 7.24 -5.52 5.03
C ILE A 178 7.44 -7.04 5.05
N ASN A 179 8.53 -7.51 5.64
CA ASN A 179 8.75 -8.93 5.86
C ASN A 179 8.41 -9.38 7.29
N GLU A 180 8.58 -10.69 7.60
CA GLU A 180 8.29 -11.27 8.92
C GLU A 180 9.21 -10.76 10.03
N TRP A 181 10.34 -10.16 9.70
CA TRP A 181 11.30 -9.59 10.64
C TRP A 181 11.04 -8.11 10.93
N ARG A 182 9.92 -7.54 10.40
CA ARG A 182 9.61 -6.11 10.45
C ARG A 182 10.70 -5.23 9.82
N GLN A 183 11.37 -5.75 8.82
CA GLN A 183 12.14 -4.91 7.91
C GLN A 183 11.13 -4.33 6.92
N ILE A 184 11.15 -3.02 6.77
CA ILE A 184 10.18 -2.25 5.97
C ILE A 184 10.95 -1.50 4.91
N VAL A 185 10.44 -1.52 3.69
CA VAL A 185 11.03 -0.81 2.56
C VAL A 185 10.01 0.14 1.93
N GLY A 186 10.51 1.08 1.16
CA GLY A 186 9.68 2.05 0.47
C GLY A 186 10.50 3.15 -0.18
N GLN A 187 9.89 4.31 -0.32
CA GLN A 187 10.55 5.51 -0.83
C GLN A 187 10.45 6.67 0.15
N SER A 188 11.44 7.54 0.14
CA SER A 188 11.52 8.79 0.88
C SER A 188 11.94 9.90 -0.08
N CYS A 189 11.29 11.06 -0.03
CA CYS A 189 11.53 12.13 -1.00
C CYS A 189 11.76 13.48 -0.31
N ASP A 190 12.68 14.26 -0.88
CA ASP A 190 12.98 15.61 -0.44
C ASP A 190 11.90 16.63 -0.87
N VAL A 191 12.11 17.92 -0.59
CA VAL A 191 11.19 19.02 -0.93
C VAL A 191 11.05 19.24 -2.45
N ASN A 192 11.96 18.72 -3.26
CA ASN A 192 11.96 18.83 -4.72
C ASN A 192 11.48 17.55 -5.40
N ASP A 193 10.89 16.61 -4.63
CA ASP A 193 10.44 15.28 -5.09
C ASP A 193 11.59 14.39 -5.62
N ASN A 194 12.83 14.63 -5.19
CA ASN A 194 13.91 13.68 -5.42
C ASN A 194 13.77 12.53 -4.43
N CYS A 195 13.46 11.36 -4.95
CA CYS A 195 13.17 10.19 -4.13
C CYS A 195 14.35 9.23 -4.07
N ARG A 196 14.43 8.51 -2.95
CA ARG A 196 15.38 7.44 -2.68
C ARG A 196 14.69 6.25 -2.01
N GLY A 197 15.13 5.05 -2.31
CA GLY A 197 14.68 3.85 -1.62
C GLY A 197 15.17 3.83 -0.18
N PHE A 198 14.35 3.38 0.77
CA PHE A 198 14.78 3.21 2.16
C PHE A 198 14.61 1.78 2.66
N LEU A 199 15.41 1.44 3.68
CA LEU A 199 15.20 0.30 4.57
C LEU A 199 15.00 0.84 6.01
N TRP A 200 13.84 0.50 6.61
CA TRP A 200 13.61 0.73 8.02
C TRP A 200 13.76 -0.58 8.79
N ARG A 201 14.55 -0.56 9.85
CA ARG A 201 14.72 -1.68 10.78
C ARG A 201 15.09 -1.19 12.17
N ASN A 202 14.61 -1.85 13.22
CA ASN A 202 14.96 -1.55 14.61
C ASN A 202 14.73 -0.09 15.04
N GLY A 203 13.81 0.62 14.39
CA GLY A 203 13.49 2.02 14.72
C GLY A 203 14.23 3.06 13.89
N GLU A 204 15.08 2.66 12.98
CA GLU A 204 15.90 3.54 12.13
C GLU A 204 15.54 3.37 10.65
N MET A 205 15.40 4.50 9.95
CA MET A 205 15.23 4.56 8.49
C MET A 205 16.54 4.97 7.85
N THR A 206 17.05 4.13 6.97
CA THR A 206 18.34 4.32 6.28
C THR A 206 18.11 4.40 4.78
N ASP A 207 18.81 5.32 4.10
CA ASP A 207 18.87 5.35 2.64
C ASP A 207 19.51 4.06 2.12
N LEU A 208 18.87 3.40 1.16
CA LEU A 208 19.42 2.18 0.57
C LEU A 208 20.71 2.43 -0.20
N ASN A 209 20.92 3.63 -0.72
CA ASN A 209 22.16 4.00 -1.41
C ASN A 209 23.37 3.97 -0.46
N ASP A 210 23.17 4.27 0.83
CA ASP A 210 24.20 4.17 1.85
C ASP A 210 24.53 2.72 2.27
N LEU A 211 23.69 1.76 1.89
CA LEU A 211 23.84 0.35 2.25
C LEU A 211 24.43 -0.51 1.13
N VAL A 212 24.58 0.05 -0.07
CA VAL A 212 25.19 -0.66 -1.20
C VAL A 212 26.69 -0.82 -0.95
N VAL A 213 27.20 -2.03 -1.16
CA VAL A 213 28.63 -2.33 -1.03
C VAL A 213 29.26 -2.50 -2.41
N GLY A 214 30.47 -1.97 -2.61
CA GLY A 214 31.18 -1.96 -3.88
C GLY A 214 30.92 -0.68 -4.69
N ASP A 215 31.45 -0.67 -5.92
CA ASP A 215 31.27 0.45 -6.85
C ASP A 215 29.88 0.32 -7.51
N TYR A 216 28.97 1.18 -7.08
CA TYR A 216 27.61 1.28 -7.60
C TYR A 216 27.26 2.76 -7.74
N ASP A 217 27.18 3.24 -8.97
CA ASP A 217 27.05 4.67 -9.28
C ASP A 217 25.57 5.08 -9.56
N ASP A 218 24.66 4.10 -9.65
CA ASP A 218 23.24 4.37 -9.91
C ASP A 218 22.49 4.73 -8.64
N LEU A 219 21.42 5.51 -8.77
CA LEU A 219 20.59 5.95 -7.67
C LEU A 219 19.40 5.01 -7.46
N ILE A 220 19.31 4.32 -6.33
CA ILE A 220 18.12 3.58 -5.90
C ILE A 220 17.03 4.60 -5.54
N THR A 221 16.01 4.71 -6.39
CA THR A 221 14.95 5.70 -6.24
C THR A 221 13.76 5.19 -5.43
N THR A 222 13.45 3.90 -5.55
CA THR A 222 12.37 3.25 -4.78
C THR A 222 12.75 1.83 -4.41
N ALA A 223 12.21 1.35 -3.28
CA ALA A 223 12.14 -0.06 -2.96
C ALA A 223 10.67 -0.47 -2.90
N ASN A 224 10.29 -1.52 -3.64
CA ASN A 224 8.90 -1.91 -3.80
C ASN A 224 8.48 -3.02 -2.86
N ASP A 225 9.37 -4.00 -2.62
CA ASP A 225 9.06 -5.16 -1.80
C ASP A 225 10.33 -5.73 -1.15
N ILE A 226 10.14 -6.49 -0.07
CA ILE A 226 11.20 -7.17 0.67
C ILE A 226 10.74 -8.56 1.10
N ASP A 227 11.54 -9.59 0.82
CA ASP A 227 11.25 -10.95 1.30
C ASP A 227 11.88 -11.27 2.68
N ASP A 228 11.58 -12.46 3.20
CA ASP A 228 12.08 -12.91 4.50
C ASP A 228 13.59 -13.23 4.53
N PHE A 229 14.22 -13.29 3.38
CA PHE A 229 15.67 -13.39 3.24
C PHE A 229 16.35 -12.02 3.16
N GLY A 230 15.56 -10.93 3.22
CA GLY A 230 16.05 -9.56 3.12
C GLY A 230 16.41 -9.14 1.69
N ARG A 231 15.94 -9.88 0.67
CA ARG A 231 16.10 -9.44 -0.72
C ARG A 231 15.08 -8.34 -1.00
N ILE A 232 15.55 -7.25 -1.59
CA ILE A 232 14.76 -6.05 -1.88
C ILE A 232 14.66 -5.89 -3.39
N THR A 233 13.47 -5.62 -3.88
CA THR A 233 13.22 -5.25 -5.27
C THR A 233 12.81 -3.80 -5.36
N GLY A 234 13.10 -3.17 -6.50
CA GLY A 234 12.74 -1.77 -6.70
C GLY A 234 13.19 -1.23 -8.03
N GLN A 235 13.34 0.10 -8.08
CA GLN A 235 13.77 0.84 -9.26
C GLN A 235 15.00 1.68 -8.92
N ALA A 236 15.96 1.72 -9.84
CA ALA A 236 17.12 2.57 -9.79
C ALA A 236 17.20 3.43 -11.06
N PHE A 237 17.91 4.54 -10.97
CA PHE A 237 18.14 5.51 -12.03
C PHE A 237 19.63 5.57 -12.35
N ASP A 238 19.95 5.33 -13.62
CA ASP A 238 21.28 5.50 -14.21
C ASP A 238 21.42 6.96 -14.70
N ALA A 239 22.26 7.74 -14.05
CA ALA A 239 22.46 9.14 -14.39
C ALA A 239 23.22 9.35 -15.71
N ASP A 240 24.02 8.38 -16.14
CA ASP A 240 24.82 8.47 -17.36
C ASP A 240 23.93 8.26 -18.62
N THR A 241 22.99 7.34 -18.52
CA THR A 241 22.06 7.04 -19.63
C THR A 241 20.70 7.72 -19.52
N GLY A 242 20.33 8.22 -18.34
CA GLY A 242 19.01 8.80 -18.02
C GLY A 242 17.90 7.74 -17.98
N GLN A 243 18.22 6.48 -17.74
CA GLN A 243 17.27 5.37 -17.77
C GLN A 243 16.92 4.89 -16.37
N PHE A 244 15.68 4.45 -16.21
CA PHE A 244 15.23 3.71 -15.04
C PHE A 244 15.29 2.21 -15.32
N PHE A 245 15.74 1.43 -14.34
CA PHE A 245 15.79 -0.02 -14.43
C PHE A 245 15.37 -0.69 -13.10
N ALA A 246 14.92 -1.93 -13.20
CA ALA A 246 14.57 -2.73 -12.04
C ALA A 246 15.81 -3.39 -11.43
N PHE A 247 15.86 -3.51 -10.11
CA PHE A 247 16.94 -4.20 -9.40
C PHE A 247 16.43 -5.25 -8.41
N VAL A 248 17.32 -6.15 -8.04
CA VAL A 248 17.21 -7.02 -6.86
C VAL A 248 18.47 -6.87 -6.02
N ALA A 249 18.36 -6.24 -4.86
CA ALA A 249 19.43 -6.20 -3.87
C ALA A 249 19.36 -7.43 -2.96
N LYS A 250 20.53 -7.93 -2.52
CA LYS A 250 20.66 -9.07 -1.61
C LYS A 250 21.52 -8.67 -0.42
N PRO A 251 21.18 -9.10 0.82
CA PRO A 251 22.07 -8.90 1.96
C PRO A 251 23.44 -9.52 1.72
N VAL A 252 24.48 -8.79 2.06
CA VAL A 252 25.84 -9.33 2.13
C VAL A 252 26.04 -9.87 3.54
N LEU A 253 26.35 -11.17 3.66
CA LEU A 253 26.72 -11.77 4.92
C LEU A 253 28.13 -11.24 5.27
N GLY A 254 28.22 -10.46 6.35
CA GLY A 254 29.48 -10.01 6.92
C GLY A 254 30.20 -11.10 7.70
#